data_209631ae37f3fd328f2abd9d71ef38ea
#
_entry.id   209631ae37f3fd328f2abd9d71ef38ea
#
_cell.length_a   1.000
_cell.length_b   1.000
_cell.length_c   1.000
_cell.angle_alpha   90.00
_cell.angle_beta   90.00
_cell.angle_gamma   90.00
#
_symmetry.space_group_name_H-M   'P 1'
#
loop_
_entity.id
_entity.type
_entity.pdbx_description
1 polymer ?
#
loop_
_entity_poly.entity_id
_entity_poly.type
_entity_poly.pdbx_seq_one_letter_code
_entity_poly.pdbx_strand_id
1 'polypeptide(L)'
;MDLAFDRQHIWHPYTSTLTPLTCYPVTNADGVYLELEGGKRIIDGMSSWWSTIHGYNHPELNAAAHSQIDKVSHVMFGGITHQPAIDLCKKLLKLAPSNLEHVFLADSGSVAVEVSLKMALQYWHAKGQPRSKFLTLRDGYHGDTFAAMSVTDPDNSMHSLYKGFLPEHIFADSPKTGFWDEWNSSDINSFREKLTAHHAEVAAVILEPIVQGAGGMRIYHPEFLRQVRLLCDEFNVLLILDEIATGFGRTGKLFACEHADVQPDILCVGKALTGGYMTLSATLASKEVADTVCGGEAGCFMHGPTFMGNPLACAVGAASLSIIEQGHWKNQTQQIEQLFSELLPPLLEHELVKDVRWLGAIGVVETHTPVDMETIQAHFVEQGVWIRPFGKLIYMMPPFISKPEHIEQLVSSIDKALRQPACFKPS
;
A
#
# COMPACT_ATOMS: atom_id res chain seq x y z
N MET A 1 -18.56 22.68 -11.75
CA MET A 1 -18.90 21.30 -11.22
C MET A 1 -20.04 21.45 -10.24
N ASP A 2 -20.97 20.48 -10.16
CA ASP A 2 -22.11 20.55 -9.22
C ASP A 2 -21.69 20.03 -7.82
N LEU A 3 -21.03 20.89 -7.06
CA LEU A 3 -20.58 20.59 -5.70
C LEU A 3 -21.72 20.50 -4.68
N ALA A 4 -22.91 21.07 -5.00
CA ALA A 4 -24.07 20.94 -4.14
C ALA A 4 -24.60 19.48 -4.18
N PHE A 5 -24.70 18.90 -5.37
CA PHE A 5 -25.06 17.50 -5.54
C PHE A 5 -24.02 16.57 -4.89
N ASP A 6 -22.74 16.83 -5.13
CA ASP A 6 -21.63 16.06 -4.52
C ASP A 6 -21.78 16.01 -2.98
N ARG A 7 -21.90 17.18 -2.37
CA ARG A 7 -22.02 17.30 -0.90
C ARG A 7 -23.26 16.62 -0.33
N GLN A 8 -24.36 16.60 -1.07
CA GLN A 8 -25.63 16.07 -0.58
C GLN A 8 -25.81 14.58 -0.83
N HIS A 9 -25.18 14.02 -1.87
CA HIS A 9 -25.50 12.69 -2.37
C HIS A 9 -24.31 11.74 -2.53
N ILE A 10 -23.05 12.24 -2.56
CA ILE A 10 -21.88 11.40 -2.72
C ILE A 10 -21.21 11.19 -1.36
N TRP A 11 -21.07 9.94 -0.96
CA TRP A 11 -20.42 9.58 0.28
C TRP A 11 -18.91 9.35 0.03
N HIS A 12 -18.11 10.33 0.42
CA HIS A 12 -16.64 10.25 0.29
C HIS A 12 -16.00 9.32 1.33
N PRO A 13 -14.83 8.72 1.03
CA PRO A 13 -14.14 7.83 1.96
C PRO A 13 -13.83 8.51 3.30
N TYR A 14 -14.12 7.82 4.40
CA TYR A 14 -13.84 8.29 5.78
C TYR A 14 -14.40 9.70 6.10
N THR A 15 -15.51 10.07 5.50
CA THR A 15 -16.13 11.37 5.66
C THR A 15 -17.57 11.23 6.13
N SER A 16 -18.02 12.11 7.02
CA SER A 16 -19.41 12.17 7.48
C SER A 16 -20.30 12.84 6.43
N THR A 17 -21.47 12.29 6.18
CA THR A 17 -22.49 12.96 5.35
C THR A 17 -23.21 14.06 6.11
N LEU A 18 -23.11 14.09 7.45
CA LEU A 18 -23.72 15.12 8.30
C LEU A 18 -22.83 16.36 8.42
N THR A 19 -21.53 16.13 8.47
CA THR A 19 -20.49 17.18 8.56
C THR A 19 -19.39 16.91 7.52
N PRO A 20 -19.71 17.00 6.21
CA PRO A 20 -18.77 16.66 5.17
C PRO A 20 -17.61 17.68 5.14
N LEU A 21 -16.41 17.16 4.99
CA LEU A 21 -15.23 18.00 4.72
C LEU A 21 -15.34 18.66 3.34
N THR A 22 -14.68 19.79 3.18
CA THR A 22 -14.60 20.49 1.90
C THR A 22 -13.92 19.60 0.85
N CYS A 23 -14.60 19.38 -0.29
CA CYS A 23 -14.06 18.71 -1.46
C CYS A 23 -13.57 19.71 -2.49
N TYR A 24 -12.41 19.44 -3.06
CA TYR A 24 -11.78 20.32 -4.04
C TYR A 24 -11.98 19.74 -5.45
N PRO A 25 -12.67 20.47 -6.36
CA PRO A 25 -13.04 19.95 -7.67
C PRO A 25 -11.84 19.92 -8.61
N VAL A 26 -11.39 18.74 -8.98
CA VAL A 26 -10.32 18.52 -9.96
C VAL A 26 -10.90 18.45 -11.36
N THR A 27 -10.40 19.28 -12.28
CA THR A 27 -10.83 19.34 -13.69
C THR A 27 -9.82 18.71 -14.62
N ASN A 28 -8.54 18.69 -14.23
CA ASN A 28 -7.45 18.13 -15.02
C ASN A 28 -6.30 17.68 -14.11
N ALA A 29 -5.40 16.87 -14.64
CA ALA A 29 -4.17 16.48 -13.95
C ALA A 29 -3.06 16.21 -14.97
N ASP A 30 -1.83 16.63 -14.66
CA ASP A 30 -0.67 16.43 -15.52
C ASP A 30 0.63 16.40 -14.69
N GLY A 31 1.50 15.42 -14.97
CA GLY A 31 2.74 15.26 -14.21
C GLY A 31 2.47 15.10 -12.71
N VAL A 32 2.97 16.00 -11.88
CA VAL A 32 2.75 15.98 -10.42
C VAL A 32 1.56 16.85 -9.98
N TYR A 33 0.88 17.49 -10.91
CA TYR A 33 -0.12 18.50 -10.60
C TYR A 33 -1.55 18.02 -10.78
N LEU A 34 -2.39 18.39 -9.82
CA LEU A 34 -3.85 18.44 -9.96
C LEU A 34 -4.26 19.88 -10.31
N GLU A 35 -5.17 20.05 -11.24
CA GLU A 35 -5.75 21.34 -11.59
C GLU A 35 -7.18 21.41 -11.06
N LEU A 36 -7.41 22.37 -10.17
CA LEU A 36 -8.72 22.62 -9.59
C LEU A 36 -9.57 23.51 -10.51
N GLU A 37 -10.87 23.45 -10.33
CA GLU A 37 -11.80 24.39 -10.98
C GLU A 37 -11.36 25.82 -10.67
N GLY A 38 -11.30 26.67 -11.71
CA GLY A 38 -10.72 28.02 -11.62
C GLY A 38 -9.22 28.09 -11.98
N GLY A 39 -8.60 26.96 -12.36
CA GLY A 39 -7.25 26.93 -12.93
C GLY A 39 -6.12 26.88 -11.90
N LYS A 40 -6.42 26.76 -10.61
CA LYS A 40 -5.38 26.61 -9.59
C LYS A 40 -4.73 25.24 -9.69
N ARG A 41 -3.41 25.21 -9.85
CA ARG A 41 -2.62 23.96 -9.87
C ARG A 41 -2.02 23.71 -8.49
N ILE A 42 -2.12 22.47 -8.01
CA ILE A 42 -1.58 22.03 -6.73
C ILE A 42 -0.74 20.76 -6.93
N ILE A 43 0.39 20.64 -6.24
CA ILE A 43 1.28 19.48 -6.29
C ILE A 43 0.65 18.35 -5.49
N ASP A 44 0.47 17.19 -6.10
CA ASP A 44 0.02 15.99 -5.38
C ASP A 44 1.18 15.36 -4.59
N GLY A 45 1.22 15.61 -3.30
CA GLY A 45 2.16 14.98 -2.36
C GLY A 45 1.76 13.57 -1.92
N MET A 46 0.67 13.00 -2.47
CA MET A 46 0.10 11.72 -2.02
C MET A 46 0.10 10.64 -3.09
N SER A 47 0.47 10.95 -4.35
CA SER A 47 0.33 10.04 -5.51
C SER A 47 -1.06 9.37 -5.57
N SER A 48 -2.14 10.13 -5.32
CA SER A 48 -3.50 9.59 -5.21
C SER A 48 -3.57 8.33 -4.34
N TRP A 49 -3.04 8.40 -3.13
CA TRP A 49 -2.88 7.27 -2.21
C TRP A 49 -1.98 6.15 -2.75
N TRP A 50 -0.70 6.48 -2.99
CA TRP A 50 0.39 5.57 -3.34
C TRP A 50 0.42 5.08 -4.80
N SER A 51 -0.59 5.40 -5.63
CA SER A 51 -0.78 4.72 -6.91
C SER A 51 -0.10 5.41 -8.09
N THR A 52 -0.11 6.77 -8.14
CA THR A 52 0.29 7.56 -9.31
C THR A 52 1.81 7.81 -9.31
N ILE A 53 2.60 6.74 -9.38
CA ILE A 53 4.07 6.83 -9.24
C ILE A 53 4.75 7.49 -10.45
N HIS A 54 4.16 7.36 -11.65
CA HIS A 54 4.68 7.93 -12.90
C HIS A 54 4.18 9.35 -13.17
N GLY A 55 3.36 9.91 -12.27
CA GLY A 55 2.63 11.14 -12.50
C GLY A 55 1.33 10.92 -13.29
N TYR A 56 0.55 12.00 -13.38
CA TYR A 56 -0.73 12.00 -14.07
C TYR A 56 -0.56 12.13 -15.58
N ASN A 57 -1.54 11.66 -16.33
CA ASN A 57 -1.64 11.81 -17.78
C ASN A 57 -0.39 11.34 -18.54
N HIS A 58 0.20 10.22 -18.08
CA HIS A 58 1.43 9.70 -18.68
C HIS A 58 1.17 9.18 -20.11
N PRO A 59 1.94 9.63 -21.13
CA PRO A 59 1.63 9.34 -22.53
C PRO A 59 1.65 7.86 -22.87
N GLU A 60 2.56 7.07 -22.30
CA GLU A 60 2.62 5.62 -22.55
C GLU A 60 1.42 4.88 -21.94
N LEU A 61 0.96 5.29 -20.75
CA LEU A 61 -0.21 4.70 -20.10
C LEU A 61 -1.49 5.07 -20.85
N ASN A 62 -1.62 6.33 -21.29
CA ASN A 62 -2.73 6.78 -22.15
C ASN A 62 -2.78 5.97 -23.43
N ALA A 63 -1.65 5.83 -24.12
CA ALA A 63 -1.56 5.07 -25.38
C ALA A 63 -1.96 3.59 -25.20
N ALA A 64 -1.52 2.96 -24.09
CA ALA A 64 -1.89 1.59 -23.77
C ALA A 64 -3.41 1.45 -23.54
N ALA A 65 -4.01 2.38 -22.78
CA ALA A 65 -5.45 2.39 -22.52
C ALA A 65 -6.26 2.58 -23.81
N HIS A 66 -5.92 3.58 -24.61
CA HIS A 66 -6.60 3.86 -25.90
C HIS A 66 -6.50 2.68 -26.86
N SER A 67 -5.29 2.14 -27.07
CA SER A 67 -5.09 0.98 -27.93
C SER A 67 -5.86 -0.27 -27.49
N GLN A 68 -6.04 -0.46 -26.19
CA GLN A 68 -6.76 -1.63 -25.68
C GLN A 68 -8.28 -1.44 -25.73
N ILE A 69 -8.79 -0.22 -25.50
CA ILE A 69 -10.23 0.09 -25.65
C ILE A 69 -10.70 -0.20 -27.07
N ASP A 70 -9.92 0.14 -28.08
CA ASP A 70 -10.25 -0.11 -29.52
C ASP A 70 -10.33 -1.60 -29.86
N LYS A 71 -9.80 -2.49 -29.03
CA LYS A 71 -9.83 -3.95 -29.24
C LYS A 71 -10.91 -4.61 -28.40
N VAL A 72 -10.72 -4.62 -27.08
CA VAL A 72 -11.64 -5.17 -26.09
C VAL A 72 -11.34 -4.59 -24.72
N SER A 73 -12.32 -3.92 -24.12
CA SER A 73 -12.21 -3.34 -22.79
C SER A 73 -12.33 -4.40 -21.70
N HIS A 74 -13.22 -5.36 -21.88
CA HIS A 74 -13.41 -6.48 -20.95
C HIS A 74 -13.87 -7.75 -21.66
N VAL A 75 -13.38 -8.88 -21.19
CA VAL A 75 -13.87 -10.24 -21.47
C VAL A 75 -13.63 -11.10 -20.23
N MET A 76 -14.53 -12.04 -19.94
CA MET A 76 -14.37 -12.99 -18.83
C MET A 76 -13.06 -13.78 -18.97
N PHE A 77 -12.39 -14.09 -17.86
CA PHE A 77 -11.10 -14.79 -17.85
C PHE A 77 -11.24 -16.32 -17.66
N GLY A 78 -12.43 -16.80 -17.35
CA GLY A 78 -12.72 -18.23 -17.19
C GLY A 78 -12.78 -18.96 -18.53
N GLY A 79 -11.75 -19.71 -18.89
CA GLY A 79 -11.63 -20.44 -20.15
C GLY A 79 -11.24 -19.58 -21.37
N ILE A 80 -11.04 -18.29 -21.18
CA ILE A 80 -10.58 -17.33 -22.20
C ILE A 80 -9.30 -16.66 -21.69
N THR A 81 -8.35 -16.41 -22.57
CA THR A 81 -7.13 -15.66 -22.29
C THR A 81 -6.92 -14.55 -23.31
N HIS A 82 -6.03 -13.61 -23.00
CA HIS A 82 -5.71 -12.49 -23.86
C HIS A 82 -4.27 -11.99 -23.64
N GLN A 83 -3.70 -11.37 -24.67
CA GLN A 83 -2.31 -10.93 -24.67
C GLN A 83 -1.97 -9.96 -23.53
N PRO A 84 -2.80 -8.95 -23.17
CA PRO A 84 -2.49 -8.06 -22.05
C PRO A 84 -2.26 -8.77 -20.71
N ALA A 85 -3.03 -9.80 -20.38
CA ALA A 85 -2.82 -10.57 -19.14
C ALA A 85 -1.49 -11.35 -19.18
N ILE A 86 -1.17 -11.95 -20.34
CA ILE A 86 0.10 -12.67 -20.54
C ILE A 86 1.28 -11.72 -20.37
N ASP A 87 1.23 -10.55 -20.99
CA ASP A 87 2.31 -9.57 -20.93
C ASP A 87 2.50 -9.01 -19.51
N LEU A 88 1.40 -8.69 -18.82
CA LEU A 88 1.42 -8.26 -17.44
C LEU A 88 2.04 -9.33 -16.53
N CYS A 89 1.57 -10.58 -16.59
CA CYS A 89 2.05 -11.65 -15.75
C CYS A 89 3.52 -12.00 -16.00
N LYS A 90 3.97 -11.98 -17.27
CA LYS A 90 5.40 -12.15 -17.61
C LYS A 90 6.27 -11.08 -16.95
N LYS A 91 5.83 -9.82 -17.00
CA LYS A 91 6.58 -8.71 -16.37
C LYS A 91 6.56 -8.80 -14.84
N LEU A 92 5.42 -9.13 -14.25
CA LEU A 92 5.32 -9.35 -12.81
C LEU A 92 6.27 -10.44 -12.32
N LEU A 93 6.26 -11.61 -12.96
CA LEU A 93 7.14 -12.73 -12.59
C LEU A 93 8.62 -12.43 -12.83
N LYS A 94 8.95 -11.62 -13.84
CA LYS A 94 10.33 -11.17 -14.08
C LYS A 94 10.84 -10.22 -12.98
N LEU A 95 9.98 -9.40 -12.43
CA LEU A 95 10.31 -8.35 -11.45
C LEU A 95 10.20 -8.86 -10.00
N ALA A 96 9.30 -9.79 -9.73
CA ALA A 96 9.01 -10.33 -8.40
C ALA A 96 10.15 -11.22 -7.87
N PRO A 97 10.19 -11.52 -6.56
CA PRO A 97 11.05 -12.54 -5.99
C PRO A 97 11.00 -13.86 -6.78
N SER A 98 12.17 -14.44 -7.05
CA SER A 98 12.34 -15.52 -8.04
C SER A 98 11.66 -16.85 -7.70
N ASN A 99 11.25 -17.03 -6.44
CA ASN A 99 10.51 -18.20 -5.98
C ASN A 99 9.00 -18.14 -6.28
N LEU A 100 8.51 -16.98 -6.73
CA LEU A 100 7.10 -16.80 -7.09
C LEU A 100 6.90 -17.11 -8.58
N GLU A 101 6.06 -18.09 -8.88
CA GLU A 101 5.90 -18.62 -10.24
C GLU A 101 4.47 -18.52 -10.79
N HIS A 102 3.49 -18.20 -9.94
CA HIS A 102 2.08 -18.12 -10.32
C HIS A 102 1.49 -16.77 -9.96
N VAL A 103 0.61 -16.25 -10.81
CA VAL A 103 -0.06 -14.97 -10.65
C VAL A 103 -1.57 -15.16 -10.67
N PHE A 104 -2.24 -14.73 -9.63
CA PHE A 104 -3.69 -14.61 -9.57
C PHE A 104 -4.07 -13.15 -9.60
N LEU A 105 -4.71 -12.70 -10.70
CA LEU A 105 -5.14 -11.31 -10.86
C LEU A 105 -6.42 -11.06 -10.06
N ALA A 106 -6.52 -9.89 -9.43
CA ALA A 106 -7.66 -9.50 -8.60
C ALA A 106 -8.01 -8.02 -8.79
N ASP A 107 -9.16 -7.59 -8.28
CA ASP A 107 -9.74 -6.29 -8.60
C ASP A 107 -9.15 -5.14 -7.78
N SER A 108 -8.79 -5.38 -6.52
CA SER A 108 -8.26 -4.37 -5.61
C SER A 108 -7.28 -4.96 -4.61
N GLY A 109 -6.55 -4.10 -3.88
CA GLY A 109 -5.62 -4.54 -2.84
C GLY A 109 -6.30 -5.39 -1.76
N SER A 110 -7.45 -4.97 -1.24
CA SER A 110 -8.20 -5.75 -0.25
C SER A 110 -8.58 -7.14 -0.79
N VAL A 111 -8.96 -7.23 -2.08
CA VAL A 111 -9.27 -8.52 -2.72
C VAL A 111 -8.01 -9.37 -2.90
N ALA A 112 -6.85 -8.78 -3.22
CA ALA A 112 -5.59 -9.55 -3.26
C ALA A 112 -5.25 -10.16 -1.89
N VAL A 113 -5.49 -9.43 -0.80
CA VAL A 113 -5.34 -9.95 0.56
C VAL A 113 -6.34 -11.07 0.82
N GLU A 114 -7.64 -10.90 0.52
CA GLU A 114 -8.66 -11.96 0.62
C GLU A 114 -8.20 -13.25 -0.11
N VAL A 115 -7.68 -13.09 -1.32
CA VAL A 115 -7.15 -14.19 -2.15
C VAL A 115 -5.98 -14.87 -1.46
N SER A 116 -5.02 -14.12 -0.91
CA SER A 116 -3.84 -14.67 -0.23
C SER A 116 -4.22 -15.47 1.03
N LEU A 117 -5.16 -14.96 1.82
CA LEU A 117 -5.67 -15.65 3.00
C LEU A 117 -6.38 -16.95 2.62
N LYS A 118 -7.23 -16.91 1.59
CA LYS A 118 -7.92 -18.10 1.06
C LYS A 118 -6.92 -19.12 0.51
N MET A 119 -5.87 -18.70 -0.20
CA MET A 119 -4.82 -19.60 -0.68
C MET A 119 -4.15 -20.33 0.49
N ALA A 120 -3.79 -19.62 1.56
CA ALA A 120 -3.17 -20.20 2.74
C ALA A 120 -4.09 -21.22 3.44
N LEU A 121 -5.37 -20.91 3.60
CA LEU A 121 -6.35 -21.83 4.19
C LEU A 121 -6.53 -23.08 3.33
N GLN A 122 -6.68 -22.91 2.01
CA GLN A 122 -6.87 -24.02 1.08
C GLN A 122 -5.60 -24.89 0.97
N TYR A 123 -4.41 -24.30 1.04
CA TYR A 123 -3.12 -25.00 1.09
C TYR A 123 -3.06 -26.00 2.26
N TRP A 124 -3.39 -25.55 3.47
CA TRP A 124 -3.35 -26.42 4.65
C TRP A 124 -4.48 -27.46 4.66
N HIS A 125 -5.63 -27.11 4.10
CA HIS A 125 -6.72 -28.08 3.90
C HIS A 125 -6.28 -29.20 2.93
N ALA A 126 -5.65 -28.84 1.82
CA ALA A 126 -5.14 -29.80 0.83
C ALA A 126 -4.05 -30.71 1.41
N LYS A 127 -3.25 -30.21 2.37
CA LYS A 127 -2.27 -31.04 3.11
C LYS A 127 -2.89 -31.95 4.19
N GLY A 128 -4.21 -31.92 4.39
CA GLY A 128 -4.87 -32.66 5.45
C GLY A 128 -4.56 -32.17 6.88
N GLN A 129 -4.07 -30.95 7.00
CA GLN A 129 -3.70 -30.26 8.24
C GLN A 129 -4.40 -28.90 8.33
N PRO A 130 -5.74 -28.86 8.44
CA PRO A 130 -6.47 -27.60 8.38
C PRO A 130 -6.04 -26.65 9.50
N ARG A 131 -5.63 -25.45 9.12
CA ARG A 131 -5.27 -24.34 10.00
C ARG A 131 -6.21 -23.17 9.72
N SER A 132 -6.63 -22.44 10.73
CA SER A 132 -7.67 -21.41 10.60
C SER A 132 -7.29 -20.03 11.14
N LYS A 133 -6.09 -19.90 11.72
CA LYS A 133 -5.61 -18.63 12.27
C LYS A 133 -4.55 -18.00 11.35
N PHE A 134 -4.43 -16.70 11.47
CA PHE A 134 -3.33 -15.93 10.93
C PHE A 134 -2.58 -15.25 12.07
N LEU A 135 -1.27 -15.09 11.91
CA LEU A 135 -0.46 -14.24 12.78
C LEU A 135 -0.08 -12.98 12.02
N THR A 136 -0.32 -11.84 12.62
CA THR A 136 -0.01 -10.53 12.05
C THR A 136 0.50 -9.58 13.12
N LEU A 137 0.75 -8.31 12.78
CA LEU A 137 1.30 -7.31 13.68
C LEU A 137 0.25 -6.29 14.12
N ARG A 138 0.38 -5.79 15.34
CA ARG A 138 -0.29 -4.56 15.74
C ARG A 138 0.12 -3.42 14.80
N ASP A 139 -0.69 -2.38 14.71
CA ASP A 139 -0.53 -1.27 13.78
C ASP A 139 -0.46 -1.67 12.29
N GLY A 140 -0.82 -2.90 11.93
CA GLY A 140 -0.93 -3.35 10.54
C GLY A 140 -2.26 -2.94 9.90
N TYR A 141 -2.25 -2.78 8.58
CA TYR A 141 -3.45 -2.51 7.78
C TYR A 141 -3.38 -3.26 6.45
N HIS A 142 -4.45 -4.01 6.13
CA HIS A 142 -4.48 -4.89 4.96
C HIS A 142 -5.70 -4.67 4.06
N GLY A 143 -6.53 -3.69 4.35
CA GLY A 143 -7.71 -3.34 3.55
C GLY A 143 -9.02 -3.32 4.35
N ASP A 144 -10.12 -3.00 3.65
CA ASP A 144 -11.42 -2.72 4.25
C ASP A 144 -12.47 -3.80 3.97
N THR A 145 -12.13 -4.90 3.31
CA THR A 145 -13.01 -6.09 3.23
C THR A 145 -12.88 -6.93 4.51
N PHE A 146 -13.90 -7.71 4.85
CA PHE A 146 -13.98 -8.34 6.18
C PHE A 146 -12.80 -9.25 6.53
N ALA A 147 -12.30 -10.08 5.61
CA ALA A 147 -11.15 -10.90 5.96
C ALA A 147 -9.84 -10.05 6.00
N ALA A 148 -9.67 -9.06 5.13
CA ALA A 148 -8.57 -8.11 5.22
C ALA A 148 -8.60 -7.32 6.54
N MET A 149 -9.81 -6.88 6.98
CA MET A 149 -10.00 -6.26 8.28
C MET A 149 -9.67 -7.18 9.45
N SER A 150 -9.95 -8.48 9.34
CA SER A 150 -9.69 -9.44 10.42
C SER A 150 -8.20 -9.62 10.74
N VAL A 151 -7.32 -9.34 9.78
CA VAL A 151 -5.85 -9.35 9.93
C VAL A 151 -5.25 -7.94 10.08
N THR A 152 -6.08 -6.90 10.06
CA THR A 152 -5.73 -5.51 10.40
C THR A 152 -5.83 -5.33 11.92
N ASP A 153 -5.04 -4.42 12.50
CA ASP A 153 -5.08 -4.14 13.95
C ASP A 153 -6.50 -3.89 14.44
N PRO A 154 -7.03 -4.73 15.36
CA PRO A 154 -8.42 -4.63 15.81
C PRO A 154 -8.69 -3.40 16.69
N ASP A 155 -7.65 -2.79 17.24
CA ASP A 155 -7.76 -1.61 18.09
C ASP A 155 -7.57 -0.31 17.28
N ASN A 156 -7.25 -0.43 15.98
CA ASN A 156 -7.25 0.70 15.06
C ASN A 156 -8.68 1.23 14.90
N SER A 157 -8.86 2.53 15.08
CA SER A 157 -10.16 3.22 15.10
C SER A 157 -11.05 2.95 13.88
N MET A 158 -10.46 2.63 12.72
CA MET A 158 -11.21 2.35 11.48
C MET A 158 -12.04 1.05 11.56
N HIS A 159 -11.57 0.05 12.30
CA HIS A 159 -12.16 -1.28 12.29
C HIS A 159 -12.79 -1.71 13.62
N SER A 160 -12.62 -0.93 14.68
CA SER A 160 -13.13 -1.25 16.02
C SER A 160 -14.64 -1.46 16.10
N LEU A 161 -15.41 -0.82 15.19
CA LEU A 161 -16.86 -0.98 15.08
C LEU A 161 -17.31 -2.39 14.69
N TYR A 162 -16.45 -3.17 14.06
CA TYR A 162 -16.75 -4.52 13.59
C TYR A 162 -16.23 -5.62 14.53
N LYS A 163 -15.75 -5.23 15.70
CA LYS A 163 -15.28 -6.16 16.75
C LYS A 163 -16.42 -7.11 17.15
N GLY A 164 -16.13 -8.41 17.18
CA GLY A 164 -17.11 -9.46 17.45
C GLY A 164 -17.86 -10.00 16.23
N PHE A 165 -17.75 -9.36 15.06
CA PHE A 165 -18.24 -9.90 13.79
C PHE A 165 -17.13 -10.60 12.99
N LEU A 166 -15.92 -10.07 13.06
CA LEU A 166 -14.76 -10.60 12.33
C LEU A 166 -14.18 -11.85 13.02
N PRO A 167 -13.58 -12.78 12.26
CA PRO A 167 -12.77 -13.85 12.84
C PRO A 167 -11.64 -13.25 13.69
N GLU A 168 -11.38 -13.87 14.85
CA GLU A 168 -10.28 -13.47 15.71
C GLU A 168 -8.99 -14.18 15.29
N HIS A 169 -7.93 -13.42 15.11
CA HIS A 169 -6.59 -13.86 14.74
C HIS A 169 -5.57 -13.50 15.83
N ILE A 170 -4.32 -13.83 15.60
CA ILE A 170 -3.23 -13.65 16.55
C ILE A 170 -2.43 -12.42 16.17
N PHE A 171 -2.19 -11.53 17.14
CA PHE A 171 -1.44 -10.29 16.93
C PHE A 171 -0.19 -10.28 17.80
N ALA A 172 0.96 -10.08 17.18
CA ALA A 172 2.20 -9.74 17.85
C ALA A 172 2.37 -8.22 17.90
N ASP A 173 3.23 -7.75 18.80
CA ASP A 173 3.52 -6.32 18.90
C ASP A 173 4.16 -5.78 17.63
N SER A 174 3.89 -4.49 17.32
CA SER A 174 4.58 -3.78 16.25
C SER A 174 6.08 -3.70 16.52
N PRO A 175 6.93 -3.79 15.48
CA PRO A 175 8.35 -3.48 15.61
C PRO A 175 8.57 -2.05 16.14
N LYS A 176 9.55 -1.89 17.02
CA LYS A 176 9.89 -0.60 17.66
C LYS A 176 11.19 -0.02 17.12
N THR A 177 12.12 -0.88 16.69
CA THR A 177 13.41 -0.47 16.13
C THR A 177 13.18 0.18 14.76
N GLY A 178 13.58 1.44 14.62
CA GLY A 178 13.47 2.18 13.35
C GLY A 178 14.44 1.66 12.30
N PHE A 179 14.19 2.02 11.03
CA PHE A 179 14.95 1.52 9.89
C PHE A 179 16.44 1.85 9.97
N TRP A 180 16.77 3.03 10.45
CA TRP A 180 18.14 3.55 10.54
C TRP A 180 18.79 3.35 11.92
N ASP A 181 18.06 2.76 12.88
CA ASP A 181 18.54 2.54 14.23
C ASP A 181 19.41 1.29 14.32
N GLU A 182 20.13 1.12 15.44
CA GLU A 182 20.80 -0.14 15.75
C GLU A 182 19.76 -1.20 16.12
N TRP A 183 19.87 -2.39 15.53
CA TRP A 183 18.94 -3.47 15.76
C TRP A 183 18.86 -3.89 17.23
N ASN A 184 17.67 -3.90 17.78
CA ASN A 184 17.39 -4.44 19.10
C ASN A 184 16.79 -5.84 19.00
N SER A 185 17.55 -6.86 19.37
CA SER A 185 17.14 -8.27 19.28
C SER A 185 15.92 -8.64 20.12
N SER A 186 15.51 -7.82 21.09
CA SER A 186 14.29 -8.05 21.87
C SER A 186 13.01 -7.71 21.08
N ASP A 187 13.12 -7.00 19.96
CA ASP A 187 12.00 -6.52 19.17
C ASP A 187 11.19 -7.65 18.51
N ILE A 188 11.84 -8.79 18.25
CA ILE A 188 11.19 -9.99 17.69
C ILE A 188 10.52 -10.89 18.75
N ASN A 189 10.68 -10.63 20.05
CA ASN A 189 10.27 -11.57 21.10
C ASN A 189 8.77 -11.83 21.11
N SER A 190 7.93 -10.79 21.07
CA SER A 190 6.47 -10.95 21.03
C SER A 190 6.02 -11.81 19.85
N PHE A 191 6.61 -11.60 18.67
CA PHE A 191 6.31 -12.40 17.48
C PHE A 191 6.73 -13.87 17.67
N ARG A 192 7.95 -14.11 18.15
CA ARG A 192 8.48 -15.46 18.43
C ARG A 192 7.60 -16.22 19.42
N GLU A 193 7.22 -15.58 20.53
CA GLU A 193 6.34 -16.18 21.57
C GLU A 193 4.99 -16.58 20.97
N LYS A 194 4.36 -15.70 20.22
CA LYS A 194 3.06 -15.97 19.58
C LYS A 194 3.14 -17.10 18.57
N LEU A 195 4.16 -17.09 17.69
CA LEU A 195 4.31 -18.14 16.69
C LEU A 195 4.64 -19.49 17.33
N THR A 196 5.52 -19.52 18.34
CA THR A 196 5.85 -20.74 19.10
C THR A 196 4.61 -21.35 19.74
N ALA A 197 3.74 -20.54 20.33
CA ALA A 197 2.54 -21.01 21.01
C ALA A 197 1.44 -21.52 20.04
N HIS A 198 1.37 -20.94 18.83
CA HIS A 198 0.21 -21.09 17.94
C HIS A 198 0.51 -21.67 16.55
N HIS A 199 1.77 -22.01 16.22
CA HIS A 199 2.16 -22.45 14.87
C HIS A 199 1.31 -23.59 14.30
N ALA A 200 0.80 -24.48 15.14
CA ALA A 200 -0.03 -25.61 14.71
C ALA A 200 -1.41 -25.19 14.17
N GLU A 201 -1.91 -24.03 14.53
CA GLU A 201 -3.20 -23.49 14.07
C GLU A 201 -3.05 -22.30 13.09
N VAL A 202 -1.82 -21.73 12.96
CA VAL A 202 -1.53 -20.61 12.07
C VAL A 202 -1.31 -21.09 10.64
N ALA A 203 -2.19 -20.67 9.73
CA ALA A 203 -2.09 -20.97 8.30
C ALA A 203 -0.99 -20.14 7.64
N ALA A 204 -0.90 -18.87 7.98
CA ALA A 204 0.14 -17.98 7.50
C ALA A 204 0.39 -16.82 8.47
N VAL A 205 1.60 -16.27 8.37
CA VAL A 205 1.92 -14.92 8.81
C VAL A 205 1.58 -13.96 7.67
N ILE A 206 0.94 -12.84 7.97
CA ILE A 206 0.74 -11.74 7.02
C ILE A 206 1.23 -10.43 7.64
N LEU A 207 2.02 -9.66 6.89
CA LEU A 207 2.48 -8.33 7.31
C LEU A 207 2.86 -7.44 6.11
N GLU A 208 2.87 -6.14 6.35
CA GLU A 208 3.44 -5.14 5.46
C GLU A 208 4.98 -5.12 5.65
N PRO A 209 5.81 -5.36 4.62
CA PRO A 209 7.26 -5.37 4.79
C PRO A 209 7.81 -3.95 4.95
N ILE A 210 8.63 -3.73 5.97
CA ILE A 210 9.41 -2.51 6.23
C ILE A 210 8.56 -1.30 6.61
N VAL A 211 7.41 -1.07 5.96
CA VAL A 211 6.55 0.09 6.21
C VAL A 211 5.14 -0.35 6.54
N GLN A 212 4.70 -0.12 7.77
CA GLN A 212 3.29 -0.18 8.14
C GLN A 212 2.64 1.15 7.76
N GLY A 213 1.88 1.17 6.66
CA GLY A 213 1.33 2.39 6.06
C GLY A 213 0.21 3.03 6.88
N ALA A 214 -1.04 2.67 6.59
CA ALA A 214 -2.22 3.29 7.22
C ALA A 214 -2.30 3.09 8.74
N GLY A 215 -1.60 2.11 9.29
CA GLY A 215 -1.54 1.85 10.73
C GLY A 215 -0.61 2.79 11.51
N GLY A 216 0.09 3.73 10.86
CA GLY A 216 0.91 4.70 11.56
C GLY A 216 2.14 5.20 10.82
N MET A 217 2.30 4.88 9.54
CA MET A 217 3.47 5.24 8.73
C MET A 217 4.79 4.87 9.45
N ARG A 218 4.84 3.69 10.05
CA ARG A 218 5.99 3.16 10.80
C ARG A 218 6.99 2.54 9.84
N ILE A 219 8.24 2.89 9.98
CA ILE A 219 9.33 2.36 9.13
C ILE A 219 10.27 1.58 10.04
N TYR A 220 10.24 0.25 9.95
CA TYR A 220 10.92 -0.61 10.89
C TYR A 220 12.19 -1.26 10.32
N HIS A 221 13.05 -1.74 11.20
CA HIS A 221 14.37 -2.29 10.86
C HIS A 221 14.24 -3.58 10.03
N PRO A 222 15.00 -3.73 8.94
CA PRO A 222 14.94 -4.91 8.04
C PRO A 222 15.18 -6.25 8.74
N GLU A 223 16.00 -6.26 9.78
CA GLU A 223 16.29 -7.48 10.54
C GLU A 223 15.04 -8.10 11.17
N PHE A 224 14.02 -7.30 11.54
CA PHE A 224 12.76 -7.83 12.01
C PHE A 224 12.13 -8.76 10.98
N LEU A 225 12.03 -8.32 9.73
CA LEU A 225 11.46 -9.12 8.64
C LEU A 225 12.29 -10.38 8.36
N ARG A 226 13.63 -10.28 8.44
CA ARG A 226 14.53 -11.43 8.30
C ARG A 226 14.27 -12.46 9.39
N GLN A 227 14.13 -12.04 10.64
CA GLN A 227 13.79 -12.92 11.76
C GLN A 227 12.40 -13.56 11.59
N VAL A 228 11.41 -12.81 11.09
CA VAL A 228 10.08 -13.36 10.77
C VAL A 228 10.18 -14.49 9.75
N ARG A 229 10.97 -14.33 8.66
CA ARG A 229 11.14 -15.39 7.66
C ARG A 229 11.76 -16.64 8.27
N LEU A 230 12.83 -16.49 9.04
CA LEU A 230 13.49 -17.62 9.71
C LEU A 230 12.54 -18.37 10.65
N LEU A 231 11.71 -17.66 11.40
CA LEU A 231 10.71 -18.28 12.28
C LEU A 231 9.60 -18.97 11.49
N CYS A 232 9.14 -18.40 10.38
CA CYS A 232 8.17 -19.07 9.51
C CYS A 232 8.74 -20.37 8.93
N ASP A 233 10.01 -20.41 8.55
CA ASP A 233 10.69 -21.60 8.06
C ASP A 233 10.84 -22.66 9.18
N GLU A 234 11.28 -22.23 10.37
CA GLU A 234 11.44 -23.11 11.54
C GLU A 234 10.14 -23.83 11.91
N PHE A 235 9.01 -23.09 11.91
CA PHE A 235 7.70 -23.62 12.31
C PHE A 235 6.84 -24.12 11.14
N ASN A 236 7.37 -24.11 9.92
CA ASN A 236 6.64 -24.51 8.71
C ASN A 236 5.29 -23.78 8.60
N VAL A 237 5.34 -22.44 8.56
CA VAL A 237 4.20 -21.54 8.39
C VAL A 237 4.42 -20.67 7.16
N LEU A 238 3.40 -20.48 6.32
CA LEU A 238 3.50 -19.63 5.13
C LEU A 238 3.72 -18.17 5.52
N LEU A 239 4.52 -17.45 4.72
CA LEU A 239 4.70 -16.01 4.83
C LEU A 239 4.01 -15.29 3.67
N ILE A 240 3.06 -14.43 3.98
CA ILE A 240 2.39 -13.52 3.05
C ILE A 240 2.95 -12.13 3.29
N LEU A 241 3.50 -11.49 2.24
CA LEU A 241 3.89 -10.10 2.29
C LEU A 241 2.91 -9.22 1.51
N ASP A 242 2.38 -8.21 2.19
CA ASP A 242 1.50 -7.21 1.60
C ASP A 242 2.33 -6.02 1.10
N GLU A 243 2.67 -6.05 -0.17
CA GLU A 243 3.41 -4.99 -0.87
C GLU A 243 2.50 -4.06 -1.70
N ILE A 244 1.20 -4.03 -1.38
CA ILE A 244 0.23 -3.19 -2.11
C ILE A 244 0.60 -1.72 -2.04
N ALA A 245 1.12 -1.25 -0.90
CA ALA A 245 1.58 0.12 -0.71
C ALA A 245 3.06 0.30 -1.00
N THR A 246 3.89 -0.67 -0.66
CA THR A 246 5.36 -0.57 -0.65
C THR A 246 6.01 -0.97 -1.97
N GLY A 247 5.35 -1.76 -2.79
CA GLY A 247 5.88 -2.27 -4.05
C GLY A 247 6.17 -1.20 -5.11
N PHE A 248 6.88 -1.63 -6.13
CA PHE A 248 7.20 -0.85 -7.33
C PHE A 248 8.03 0.42 -7.08
N GLY A 249 8.98 0.35 -6.14
CA GLY A 249 10.00 1.37 -5.95
C GLY A 249 9.75 2.36 -4.81
N ARG A 250 8.58 2.33 -4.17
CA ARG A 250 8.19 3.33 -3.16
C ARG A 250 9.18 3.50 -2.02
N THR A 251 9.79 2.41 -1.55
CA THR A 251 10.75 2.41 -0.45
C THR A 251 12.22 2.53 -0.88
N GLY A 252 12.47 2.83 -2.17
CA GLY A 252 13.83 2.85 -2.73
C GLY A 252 14.35 1.49 -3.22
N LYS A 253 13.62 0.41 -2.97
CA LYS A 253 13.79 -0.92 -3.56
C LYS A 253 12.57 -1.26 -4.40
N LEU A 254 12.69 -2.18 -5.37
CA LEU A 254 11.56 -2.54 -6.22
C LEU A 254 10.42 -3.11 -5.38
N PHE A 255 10.74 -4.02 -4.46
CA PHE A 255 9.87 -4.49 -3.40
C PHE A 255 10.52 -4.27 -2.04
N ALA A 256 9.74 -3.90 -1.02
CA ALA A 256 10.29 -3.60 0.30
C ALA A 256 10.95 -4.81 0.97
N CYS A 257 10.52 -6.03 0.64
CA CYS A 257 11.16 -7.25 1.14
C CYS A 257 12.64 -7.39 0.75
N GLU A 258 13.08 -6.70 -0.32
CA GLU A 258 14.50 -6.67 -0.74
C GLU A 258 15.42 -5.98 0.27
N HIS A 259 14.90 -5.09 1.12
CA HIS A 259 15.70 -4.49 2.21
C HIS A 259 16.20 -5.53 3.22
N ALA A 260 15.44 -6.61 3.37
CA ALA A 260 15.74 -7.72 4.29
C ALA A 260 16.28 -8.96 3.57
N ASP A 261 16.37 -8.95 2.24
CA ASP A 261 16.69 -10.13 1.43
C ASP A 261 15.77 -11.33 1.73
N VAL A 262 14.45 -11.05 1.82
CA VAL A 262 13.41 -12.04 2.16
C VAL A 262 12.56 -12.35 0.95
N GLN A 263 12.30 -13.64 0.75
CA GLN A 263 11.36 -14.14 -0.24
C GLN A 263 10.10 -14.70 0.47
N PRO A 264 8.90 -14.18 0.17
CA PRO A 264 7.66 -14.70 0.71
C PRO A 264 7.17 -15.95 -0.03
N ASP A 265 6.24 -16.67 0.58
CA ASP A 265 5.51 -17.75 -0.10
C ASP A 265 4.37 -17.19 -0.98
N ILE A 266 3.78 -16.06 -0.54
CA ILE A 266 2.73 -15.33 -1.24
C ILE A 266 3.00 -13.83 -1.14
N LEU A 267 2.84 -13.11 -2.25
CA LEU A 267 3.05 -11.67 -2.35
C LEU A 267 1.79 -10.98 -2.90
N CYS A 268 1.28 -9.98 -2.21
CA CYS A 268 0.18 -9.14 -2.70
C CYS A 268 0.72 -7.82 -3.24
N VAL A 269 0.27 -7.41 -4.44
CA VAL A 269 0.62 -6.14 -5.08
C VAL A 269 -0.62 -5.46 -5.65
N GLY A 270 -0.59 -4.13 -5.74
CA GLY A 270 -1.72 -3.33 -6.24
C GLY A 270 -1.31 -1.88 -6.43
N LYS A 271 -2.25 -0.94 -6.24
CA LYS A 271 -2.01 0.53 -6.31
C LYS A 271 -1.13 0.95 -7.49
N ALA A 272 0.18 1.09 -7.27
CA ALA A 272 1.16 1.49 -8.29
C ALA A 272 1.25 0.54 -9.49
N LEU A 273 0.71 -0.67 -9.39
CA LEU A 273 0.71 -1.66 -10.47
C LEU A 273 0.18 -1.09 -11.80
N THR A 274 -0.83 -0.22 -11.76
CA THR A 274 -1.39 0.45 -12.95
C THR A 274 -0.93 1.90 -13.10
N GLY A 275 0.03 2.36 -12.30
CA GLY A 275 0.43 3.77 -12.30
C GLY A 275 -0.69 4.72 -11.89
N GLY A 276 -1.71 4.24 -11.17
CA GLY A 276 -2.84 5.04 -10.70
C GLY A 276 -3.99 5.22 -11.70
N TYR A 277 -3.97 4.52 -12.84
CA TYR A 277 -5.00 4.68 -13.87
C TYR A 277 -6.31 3.97 -13.54
N MET A 278 -6.25 2.81 -12.95
CA MET A 278 -7.44 2.04 -12.58
C MET A 278 -7.13 0.97 -11.54
N THR A 279 -8.18 0.39 -11.01
CA THR A 279 -8.06 -0.70 -10.05
C THR A 279 -7.56 -1.98 -10.71
N LEU A 280 -6.54 -2.57 -10.14
CA LEU A 280 -6.00 -3.89 -10.43
C LEU A 280 -5.07 -4.28 -9.30
N SER A 281 -5.07 -5.54 -8.94
CA SER A 281 -4.12 -6.14 -8.02
C SER A 281 -3.72 -7.53 -8.47
N ALA A 282 -2.71 -8.08 -7.84
CA ALA A 282 -2.31 -9.46 -8.07
C ALA A 282 -1.83 -10.09 -6.77
N THR A 283 -2.09 -11.38 -6.63
CA THR A 283 -1.52 -12.26 -5.63
C THR A 283 -0.60 -13.24 -6.31
N LEU A 284 0.70 -13.13 -6.05
CA LEU A 284 1.71 -14.03 -6.58
C LEU A 284 1.97 -15.14 -5.57
N ALA A 285 2.15 -16.35 -6.03
CA ALA A 285 2.39 -17.50 -5.18
C ALA A 285 3.57 -18.35 -5.68
N SER A 286 4.25 -19.01 -4.73
CA SER A 286 5.25 -20.01 -5.07
C SER A 286 4.61 -21.21 -5.77
N LYS A 287 5.43 -21.97 -6.52
CA LYS A 287 4.98 -23.21 -7.17
C LYS A 287 4.41 -24.20 -6.15
N GLU A 288 5.03 -24.33 -4.99
CA GLU A 288 4.56 -25.22 -3.93
C GLU A 288 3.14 -24.84 -3.47
N VAL A 289 2.86 -23.54 -3.23
CA VAL A 289 1.54 -23.09 -2.84
C VAL A 289 0.51 -23.39 -3.93
N ALA A 290 0.80 -23.05 -5.17
CA ALA A 290 -0.12 -23.25 -6.29
C ALA A 290 -0.42 -24.74 -6.55
N ASP A 291 0.61 -25.58 -6.61
CA ASP A 291 0.48 -27.02 -6.85
C ASP A 291 -0.28 -27.70 -5.71
N THR A 292 0.00 -27.33 -4.46
CA THR A 292 -0.69 -27.90 -3.29
C THR A 292 -2.18 -27.53 -3.29
N VAL A 293 -2.50 -26.25 -3.52
CA VAL A 293 -3.89 -25.77 -3.61
C VAL A 293 -4.66 -26.50 -4.70
N CYS A 294 -4.07 -26.60 -5.90
CA CYS A 294 -4.72 -27.25 -7.04
C CYS A 294 -4.72 -28.79 -6.97
N GLY A 295 -3.80 -29.40 -6.21
CA GLY A 295 -3.74 -30.84 -5.95
C GLY A 295 -4.72 -31.34 -4.89
N GLY A 296 -5.39 -30.42 -4.17
CA GLY A 296 -6.38 -30.76 -3.15
C GLY A 296 -7.72 -31.22 -3.72
N GLU A 297 -8.66 -31.55 -2.83
CA GLU A 297 -9.99 -32.10 -3.18
C GLU A 297 -10.77 -31.22 -4.18
N ALA A 298 -10.66 -29.90 -4.08
CA ALA A 298 -11.34 -28.97 -4.97
C ALA A 298 -10.77 -28.94 -6.41
N GLY A 299 -9.54 -29.41 -6.62
CA GLY A 299 -8.87 -29.45 -7.91
C GLY A 299 -8.54 -28.09 -8.51
N CYS A 300 -8.87 -27.00 -7.84
CA CYS A 300 -8.62 -25.62 -8.27
C CYS A 300 -8.66 -24.66 -7.08
N PHE A 301 -8.18 -23.43 -7.29
CA PHE A 301 -8.37 -22.35 -6.33
C PHE A 301 -9.78 -21.78 -6.40
N MET A 302 -10.48 -21.75 -5.27
CA MET A 302 -11.92 -21.43 -5.19
C MET A 302 -12.16 -19.89 -5.11
N HIS A 303 -11.80 -19.18 -6.16
CA HIS A 303 -12.05 -17.75 -6.33
C HIS A 303 -12.10 -17.40 -7.82
N GLY A 304 -12.98 -16.48 -8.25
CA GLY A 304 -13.10 -16.08 -9.66
C GLY A 304 -14.07 -14.91 -9.85
N PRO A 305 -13.60 -13.65 -9.68
CA PRO A 305 -14.45 -12.48 -9.86
C PRO A 305 -14.69 -12.17 -11.35
N THR A 306 -15.81 -11.48 -11.65
CA THR A 306 -16.22 -11.14 -13.01
C THR A 306 -15.17 -10.39 -13.80
N PHE A 307 -14.50 -9.41 -13.19
CA PHE A 307 -13.51 -8.56 -13.85
C PHE A 307 -12.07 -9.03 -13.68
N MET A 308 -11.85 -10.23 -13.16
CA MET A 308 -10.52 -10.82 -13.04
C MET A 308 -9.78 -10.78 -14.39
N GLY A 309 -8.56 -10.27 -14.37
CA GLY A 309 -7.74 -10.19 -15.57
C GLY A 309 -8.32 -9.27 -16.65
N ASN A 310 -9.04 -8.20 -16.26
CA ASN A 310 -9.59 -7.24 -17.21
C ASN A 310 -8.55 -6.79 -18.22
N PRO A 311 -8.79 -6.95 -19.56
CA PRO A 311 -7.81 -6.64 -20.59
C PRO A 311 -7.30 -5.21 -20.55
N LEU A 312 -8.19 -4.24 -20.30
CA LEU A 312 -7.83 -2.82 -20.24
C LEU A 312 -6.88 -2.55 -19.04
N ALA A 313 -7.22 -3.05 -17.86
CA ALA A 313 -6.38 -2.90 -16.67
C ALA A 313 -5.03 -3.63 -16.85
N CYS A 314 -5.02 -4.83 -17.43
CA CYS A 314 -3.80 -5.57 -17.73
C CYS A 314 -2.89 -4.84 -18.72
N ALA A 315 -3.45 -4.23 -19.76
CA ALA A 315 -2.67 -3.47 -20.75
C ALA A 315 -1.99 -2.25 -20.12
N VAL A 316 -2.73 -1.50 -19.30
CA VAL A 316 -2.18 -0.35 -18.55
C VAL A 316 -1.15 -0.80 -17.51
N GLY A 317 -1.43 -1.87 -16.77
CA GLY A 317 -0.47 -2.45 -15.83
C GLY A 317 0.82 -2.92 -16.49
N ALA A 318 0.73 -3.59 -17.64
CA ALA A 318 1.90 -4.00 -18.42
C ALA A 318 2.72 -2.80 -18.91
N ALA A 319 2.07 -1.71 -19.32
CA ALA A 319 2.74 -0.45 -19.70
C ALA A 319 3.41 0.21 -18.48
N SER A 320 2.75 0.25 -17.32
CA SER A 320 3.34 0.76 -16.07
C SER A 320 4.60 -0.03 -15.70
N LEU A 321 4.55 -1.35 -15.76
CA LEU A 321 5.74 -2.19 -15.50
C LEU A 321 6.84 -1.99 -16.55
N SER A 322 6.51 -1.67 -17.81
CA SER A 322 7.53 -1.32 -18.81
C SER A 322 8.28 -0.04 -18.44
N ILE A 323 7.61 0.95 -17.87
CA ILE A 323 8.25 2.16 -17.36
C ILE A 323 9.15 1.83 -16.17
N ILE A 324 8.71 0.97 -15.26
CA ILE A 324 9.51 0.48 -14.12
C ILE A 324 10.77 -0.26 -14.62
N GLU A 325 10.67 -1.09 -15.65
CA GLU A 325 11.81 -1.82 -16.24
C GLU A 325 12.87 -0.88 -16.83
N GLN A 326 12.54 0.35 -17.23
CA GLN A 326 13.50 1.36 -17.67
C GLN A 326 14.47 1.79 -16.54
N GLY A 327 14.08 1.59 -15.28
CA GLY A 327 14.94 1.79 -14.12
C GLY A 327 15.11 3.25 -13.65
N HIS A 328 14.50 4.22 -14.30
CA HIS A 328 14.62 5.65 -13.93
C HIS A 328 14.15 5.95 -12.51
N TRP A 329 13.15 5.20 -12.03
CA TRP A 329 12.61 5.33 -10.68
C TRP A 329 13.67 5.23 -9.57
N LYS A 330 14.75 4.46 -9.79
CA LYS A 330 15.83 4.27 -8.79
C LYS A 330 16.49 5.59 -8.41
N ASN A 331 16.92 6.34 -9.42
CA ASN A 331 17.52 7.66 -9.19
C ASN A 331 16.48 8.66 -8.67
N GLN A 332 15.25 8.61 -9.18
CA GLN A 332 14.17 9.50 -8.76
C GLN A 332 13.82 9.32 -7.28
N THR A 333 13.62 8.09 -6.83
CA THR A 333 13.32 7.82 -5.41
C THR A 333 14.49 8.12 -4.50
N GLN A 334 15.73 7.85 -4.95
CA GLN A 334 16.94 8.21 -4.20
C GLN A 334 17.09 9.73 -4.02
N GLN A 335 16.79 10.53 -5.05
CA GLN A 335 16.81 11.99 -4.94
C GLN A 335 15.73 12.50 -3.95
N ILE A 336 14.53 11.93 -4.00
CA ILE A 336 13.46 12.26 -3.05
C ILE A 336 13.87 11.90 -1.62
N GLU A 337 14.45 10.72 -1.41
CA GLU A 337 14.94 10.27 -0.10
C GLU A 337 16.01 11.21 0.44
N GLN A 338 16.98 11.61 -0.39
CA GLN A 338 17.99 12.57 0.00
C GLN A 338 17.39 13.91 0.43
N LEU A 339 16.44 14.45 -0.35
CA LEU A 339 15.76 15.70 0.00
C LEU A 339 14.99 15.58 1.32
N PHE A 340 14.28 14.46 1.55
CA PHE A 340 13.62 14.25 2.82
C PHE A 340 14.61 14.13 3.98
N SER A 341 15.78 13.51 3.78
CA SER A 341 16.83 13.43 4.81
C SER A 341 17.43 14.77 5.20
N GLU A 342 17.39 15.75 4.29
CA GLU A 342 17.89 17.11 4.53
C GLU A 342 16.81 18.04 5.10
N LEU A 343 15.58 17.93 4.59
CA LEU A 343 14.50 18.90 4.84
C LEU A 343 13.61 18.54 6.04
N LEU A 344 13.47 17.24 6.40
CA LEU A 344 12.60 16.85 7.49
C LEU A 344 13.21 17.02 8.89
N PRO A 345 14.51 16.71 9.15
CA PRO A 345 15.07 16.84 10.49
C PRO A 345 14.94 18.24 11.13
N PRO A 346 15.08 19.36 10.39
CA PRO A 346 14.88 20.69 10.98
C PRO A 346 13.47 20.91 11.55
N LEU A 347 12.45 20.16 11.09
CA LEU A 347 11.09 20.28 11.62
C LEU A 347 10.95 19.77 13.05
N LEU A 348 11.91 18.97 13.56
CA LEU A 348 11.96 18.53 14.97
C LEU A 348 12.15 19.69 15.95
N GLU A 349 12.60 20.89 15.47
CA GLU A 349 12.71 22.08 16.31
C GLU A 349 11.34 22.66 16.70
N HIS A 350 10.25 22.26 16.01
CA HIS A 350 8.90 22.68 16.38
C HIS A 350 8.37 21.86 17.56
N GLU A 351 7.89 22.52 18.60
CA GLU A 351 7.30 21.89 19.79
C GLU A 351 6.13 20.93 19.51
N LEU A 352 5.43 21.13 18.37
CA LEU A 352 4.34 20.27 17.94
C LEU A 352 4.82 18.95 17.32
N VAL A 353 6.07 18.85 16.87
CA VAL A 353 6.60 17.69 16.17
C VAL A 353 7.15 16.69 17.19
N LYS A 354 6.65 15.48 17.13
CA LYS A 354 7.09 14.35 17.93
C LYS A 354 8.22 13.58 17.28
N ASP A 355 8.12 13.37 15.97
CA ASP A 355 9.06 12.55 15.20
C ASP A 355 9.02 12.89 13.71
N VAL A 356 10.14 12.68 13.03
CA VAL A 356 10.21 12.71 11.56
C VAL A 356 10.94 11.46 11.09
N ARG A 357 10.46 10.89 9.97
CA ARG A 357 11.06 9.68 9.38
C ARG A 357 10.86 9.64 7.87
N TRP A 358 11.74 8.94 7.18
CA TRP A 358 11.69 8.81 5.72
C TRP A 358 12.32 7.49 5.26
N LEU A 359 11.88 7.03 4.08
CA LEU A 359 12.47 5.93 3.35
C LEU A 359 12.03 6.02 1.87
N GLY A 360 12.98 6.04 0.94
CA GLY A 360 12.66 6.17 -0.47
C GLY A 360 11.81 7.42 -0.75
N ALA A 361 10.70 7.25 -1.44
CA ALA A 361 9.75 8.33 -1.71
C ALA A 361 8.62 8.41 -0.68
N ILE A 362 8.94 8.25 0.60
CA ILE A 362 8.04 8.40 1.75
C ILE A 362 8.67 9.38 2.74
N GLY A 363 7.94 10.42 3.13
CA GLY A 363 8.32 11.35 4.19
C GLY A 363 7.19 11.52 5.19
N VAL A 364 7.49 11.52 6.49
CA VAL A 364 6.49 11.55 7.58
C VAL A 364 6.89 12.56 8.63
N VAL A 365 5.93 13.37 9.06
CA VAL A 365 6.01 14.24 10.24
C VAL A 365 4.91 13.79 11.20
N GLU A 366 5.28 13.29 12.36
CA GLU A 366 4.34 12.90 13.42
C GLU A 366 4.26 14.02 14.45
N THR A 367 3.05 14.42 14.80
CA THR A 367 2.80 15.50 15.76
C THR A 367 2.34 14.95 17.11
N HIS A 368 2.52 15.74 18.19
CA HIS A 368 2.03 15.38 19.54
C HIS A 368 0.50 15.41 19.61
N THR A 369 -0.14 16.32 18.86
CA THR A 369 -1.60 16.50 18.81
C THR A 369 -2.16 16.19 17.43
N PRO A 370 -3.39 15.69 17.31
CA PRO A 370 -4.01 15.47 16.02
C PRO A 370 -4.19 16.76 15.22
N VAL A 371 -4.15 16.65 13.90
CA VAL A 371 -4.46 17.77 13.01
C VAL A 371 -5.96 18.10 13.05
N ASP A 372 -6.30 19.37 12.82
CA ASP A 372 -7.64 19.76 12.40
C ASP A 372 -7.74 19.63 10.88
N MET A 373 -8.49 18.61 10.43
CA MET A 373 -8.50 18.24 9.02
C MET A 373 -9.04 19.33 8.08
N GLU A 374 -10.05 20.08 8.50
CA GLU A 374 -10.63 21.10 7.64
C GLU A 374 -9.67 22.28 7.46
N THR A 375 -9.09 22.73 8.55
CA THR A 375 -8.17 23.87 8.56
C THR A 375 -6.85 23.54 7.86
N ILE A 376 -6.23 22.40 8.18
CA ILE A 376 -4.93 22.04 7.59
C ILE A 376 -5.05 21.71 6.09
N GLN A 377 -6.17 21.10 5.67
CA GLN A 377 -6.39 20.80 4.26
C GLN A 377 -6.57 22.09 3.45
N ALA A 378 -7.33 23.07 3.96
CA ALA A 378 -7.48 24.38 3.34
C ALA A 378 -6.13 25.10 3.24
N HIS A 379 -5.31 25.05 4.31
CA HIS A 379 -3.96 25.61 4.31
C HIS A 379 -3.09 24.99 3.20
N PHE A 380 -3.05 23.65 3.08
CA PHE A 380 -2.25 22.99 2.05
C PHE A 380 -2.69 23.37 0.64
N VAL A 381 -3.98 23.42 0.38
CA VAL A 381 -4.52 23.85 -0.90
C VAL A 381 -4.14 25.32 -1.18
N GLU A 382 -4.20 26.20 -0.18
CA GLU A 382 -3.76 27.59 -0.30
C GLU A 382 -2.27 27.68 -0.67
N GLN A 383 -1.42 26.84 -0.05
CA GLN A 383 0.02 26.76 -0.34
C GLN A 383 0.32 26.07 -1.70
N GLY A 384 -0.68 25.62 -2.44
CA GLY A 384 -0.49 25.00 -3.76
C GLY A 384 -0.03 23.53 -3.68
N VAL A 385 -0.38 22.81 -2.61
CA VAL A 385 -0.05 21.40 -2.44
C VAL A 385 -1.26 20.60 -2.00
N TRP A 386 -1.27 19.31 -2.31
CA TRP A 386 -2.21 18.34 -1.81
C TRP A 386 -1.49 17.35 -0.88
N ILE A 387 -1.70 17.50 0.41
CA ILE A 387 -1.25 16.59 1.45
C ILE A 387 -2.49 16.24 2.28
N ARG A 388 -2.75 14.95 2.50
CA ARG A 388 -3.90 14.49 3.29
C ARG A 388 -3.43 13.82 4.57
N PRO A 389 -3.33 14.55 5.68
CA PRO A 389 -2.95 14.01 6.98
C PRO A 389 -3.95 12.99 7.51
N PHE A 390 -3.52 12.18 8.47
CA PHE A 390 -4.37 11.26 9.21
C PHE A 390 -4.01 11.28 10.70
N GLY A 391 -4.96 11.66 11.54
CA GLY A 391 -4.74 11.75 12.99
C GLY A 391 -3.59 12.70 13.35
N LYS A 392 -2.46 12.14 13.78
CA LYS A 392 -1.23 12.88 14.13
C LYS A 392 -0.17 12.85 13.04
N LEU A 393 -0.48 12.26 11.89
CA LEU A 393 0.47 12.00 10.83
C LEU A 393 0.26 12.95 9.66
N ILE A 394 1.28 13.74 9.34
CA ILE A 394 1.39 14.49 8.11
C ILE A 394 2.43 13.76 7.27
N TYR A 395 2.02 13.12 6.18
CA TYR A 395 2.90 12.26 5.41
C TYR A 395 2.81 12.56 3.92
N MET A 396 3.89 12.28 3.24
CA MET A 396 4.07 12.54 1.82
C MET A 396 4.53 11.29 1.10
N MET A 397 3.96 11.05 -0.05
CA MET A 397 4.29 9.97 -0.98
C MET A 397 4.23 10.50 -2.40
N PRO A 398 5.10 11.45 -2.77
CA PRO A 398 5.03 12.14 -4.05
C PRO A 398 5.24 11.18 -5.22
N PRO A 399 4.76 11.50 -6.44
CA PRO A 399 5.15 10.80 -7.65
C PRO A 399 6.67 10.81 -7.82
N PHE A 400 7.25 9.74 -8.38
CA PHE A 400 8.72 9.61 -8.49
C PHE A 400 9.33 10.69 -9.39
N ILE A 401 8.56 11.21 -10.34
CA ILE A 401 8.96 12.29 -11.23
C ILE A 401 9.00 13.68 -10.55
N SER A 402 8.75 13.75 -9.25
CA SER A 402 8.81 15.02 -8.49
C SER A 402 10.23 15.55 -8.49
N LYS A 403 10.36 16.84 -8.83
CA LYS A 403 11.63 17.57 -8.85
C LYS A 403 11.93 18.16 -7.47
N PRO A 404 13.18 18.59 -7.21
CA PRO A 404 13.56 19.21 -5.93
C PRO A 404 12.61 20.32 -5.47
N GLU A 405 12.26 21.24 -6.37
CA GLU A 405 11.35 22.35 -6.06
C GLU A 405 9.96 21.90 -5.59
N HIS A 406 9.48 20.74 -6.07
CA HIS A 406 8.20 20.19 -5.62
C HIS A 406 8.29 19.65 -4.18
N ILE A 407 9.38 18.95 -3.86
CA ILE A 407 9.61 18.40 -2.52
C ILE A 407 9.82 19.53 -1.51
N GLU A 408 10.61 20.54 -1.87
CA GLU A 408 10.82 21.75 -1.06
C GLU A 408 9.49 22.47 -0.76
N GLN A 409 8.61 22.60 -1.77
CA GLN A 409 7.29 23.23 -1.58
C GLN A 409 6.41 22.39 -0.66
N LEU A 410 6.39 21.05 -0.78
CA LEU A 410 5.65 20.17 0.10
C LEU A 410 6.10 20.34 1.55
N VAL A 411 7.41 20.25 1.82
CA VAL A 411 7.97 20.36 3.18
C VAL A 411 7.79 21.79 3.73
N SER A 412 8.02 22.81 2.94
CA SER A 412 7.77 24.21 3.33
C SER A 412 6.31 24.46 3.71
N SER A 413 5.37 23.80 3.01
CA SER A 413 3.94 23.92 3.34
C SER A 413 3.63 23.28 4.70
N ILE A 414 4.31 22.19 5.06
CA ILE A 414 4.21 21.57 6.39
C ILE A 414 4.81 22.51 7.46
N ASP A 415 6.01 23.04 7.24
CA ASP A 415 6.63 24.00 8.18
C ASP A 415 5.71 25.19 8.47
N LYS A 416 5.08 25.76 7.44
CA LYS A 416 4.10 26.83 7.61
C LYS A 416 2.85 26.39 8.38
N ALA A 417 2.35 25.17 8.15
CA ALA A 417 1.21 24.63 8.90
C ALA A 417 1.55 24.45 10.39
N LEU A 418 2.76 23.97 10.71
CA LEU A 418 3.24 23.80 12.09
C LEU A 418 3.29 25.14 12.87
N ARG A 419 3.43 26.28 12.19
CA ARG A 419 3.39 27.63 12.78
C ARG A 419 1.96 28.16 12.96
N GLN A 420 0.93 27.42 12.56
CA GLN A 420 -0.47 27.84 12.65
C GLN A 420 -1.22 26.94 13.66
N PRO A 421 -1.43 27.41 14.90
CA PRO A 421 -2.11 26.61 15.94
C PRO A 421 -3.49 26.09 15.51
N ALA A 422 -4.22 26.82 14.66
CA ALA A 422 -5.52 26.43 14.16
C ALA A 422 -5.49 25.15 13.29
N CYS A 423 -4.33 24.76 12.74
CA CYS A 423 -4.17 23.52 11.98
C CYS A 423 -4.16 22.26 12.87
N PHE A 424 -4.16 22.41 14.20
CA PHE A 424 -4.07 21.31 15.16
C PHE A 424 -5.18 21.39 16.18
N LYS A 425 -5.67 20.24 16.62
CA LYS A 425 -6.68 20.18 17.67
C LYS A 425 -6.07 20.63 19.01
N PRO A 426 -6.85 21.30 19.86
CA PRO A 426 -6.40 21.58 21.23
C PRO A 426 -5.97 20.32 21.95
N SER A 427 -4.95 20.42 22.81
CA SER A 427 -4.42 19.34 23.64
C SER A 427 -5.43 18.85 24.66
#